data_99b6a7139d7df16ac4d09b79b7827742
#
_entry.id   99b6a7139d7df16ac4d09b79b7827742
#
_cell.length_a   1.000
_cell.length_b   1.000
_cell.length_c   1.000
_cell.angle_alpha   90.00
_cell.angle_beta   90.00
_cell.angle_gamma   90.00
#
_symmetry.space_group_name_H-M   'P 1'
#
loop_
_entity.id
_entity.type
_entity.pdbx_description
1 polymer ?
#
loop_
_entity_poly.entity_id
_entity_poly.type
_entity_poly.pdbx_seq_one_letter_code
_entity_poly.pdbx_strand_id
1 'polypeptide(L)'
;GDAIVNTLEERIKRHFDDYRVCGGMPEAAMCMANGEGVEAVEKVQSNILKDYQLDFSKHASKTIIPRIGHIYRSIPSQLSKENRKFVYQLVKQGARAREYEDALQWLRQAGLIHQVYLNKTPNIPLTAYDDLSAFKIYLSDIGLLRKLAEVPVAALVTKDDVIGYREFKGAFAENYVLQSLSTQSTANLRY
;
A
#
# COMPACT_ATOMS: atom_id res chain seq x y z
N GLY A 1 20.89 -17.10 28.21
CA GLY A 1 20.46 -15.85 27.57
C GLY A 1 20.15 -16.06 26.10
N ASP A 2 21.06 -16.60 25.34
CA ASP A 2 21.03 -16.64 23.87
C ASP A 2 19.89 -17.50 23.29
N ALA A 3 19.54 -18.62 23.90
CA ALA A 3 18.49 -19.51 23.43
C ALA A 3 17.10 -18.87 23.51
N ILE A 4 16.83 -18.07 24.55
CA ILE A 4 15.56 -17.35 24.72
C ILE A 4 15.45 -16.21 23.69
N VAL A 5 16.54 -15.49 23.45
CA VAL A 5 16.62 -14.41 22.45
C VAL A 5 16.36 -14.98 21.07
N ASN A 6 17.03 -16.05 20.69
CA ASN A 6 16.85 -16.71 19.39
C ASN A 6 15.38 -17.18 19.19
N THR A 7 14.77 -17.76 20.22
CA THR A 7 13.35 -18.18 20.15
C THR A 7 12.40 -17.00 19.97
N LEU A 8 12.66 -15.86 20.62
CA LEU A 8 11.86 -14.64 20.45
C LEU A 8 12.03 -14.05 19.05
N GLU A 9 13.27 -14.00 18.56
CA GLU A 9 13.55 -13.50 17.19
C GLU A 9 12.84 -14.34 16.13
N GLU A 10 12.87 -15.67 16.25
CA GLU A 10 12.17 -16.56 15.33
C GLU A 10 10.64 -16.37 15.37
N ARG A 11 10.08 -16.15 16.56
CA ARG A 11 8.65 -15.88 16.71
C ARG A 11 8.25 -14.54 16.08
N ILE A 12 9.01 -13.48 16.36
CA ILE A 12 8.78 -12.15 15.79
C ILE A 12 8.86 -12.21 14.26
N LYS A 13 9.88 -12.90 13.75
CA LYS A 13 10.04 -13.07 12.29
C LYS A 13 8.86 -13.80 11.67
N ARG A 14 8.38 -14.90 12.29
CA ARG A 14 7.20 -15.63 11.80
C ARG A 14 5.97 -14.73 11.77
N HIS A 15 5.66 -14.03 12.85
CA HIS A 15 4.53 -13.10 12.89
C HIS A 15 4.66 -11.97 11.88
N PHE A 16 5.88 -11.51 11.62
CA PHE A 16 6.12 -10.51 10.58
C PHE A 16 5.86 -11.07 9.17
N ASP A 17 6.31 -12.32 8.92
CA ASP A 17 6.03 -12.99 7.65
C ASP A 17 4.53 -13.24 7.46
N ASP A 18 3.81 -13.67 8.50
CA ASP A 18 2.35 -13.80 8.50
C ASP A 18 1.66 -12.46 8.19
N TYR A 19 2.10 -11.38 8.85
CA TYR A 19 1.59 -10.04 8.61
C TYR A 19 1.84 -9.54 7.19
N ARG A 20 2.98 -9.86 6.60
CA ARG A 20 3.27 -9.53 5.19
C ARG A 20 2.31 -10.21 4.22
N VAL A 21 1.76 -11.35 4.61
CA VAL A 21 0.77 -12.10 3.81
C VAL A 21 -0.65 -11.57 4.05
N CYS A 22 -1.10 -11.50 5.31
CA CYS A 22 -2.50 -11.16 5.64
C CYS A 22 -2.75 -9.65 5.67
N GLY A 23 -1.75 -8.83 5.98
CA GLY A 23 -1.94 -7.40 6.25
C GLY A 23 -2.63 -7.15 7.59
N GLY A 24 -3.15 -5.93 7.76
CA GLY A 24 -3.87 -5.48 8.95
C GLY A 24 -5.39 -5.44 8.79
N MET A 25 -5.96 -5.91 7.67
CA MET A 25 -7.42 -6.01 7.54
C MET A 25 -7.97 -7.03 8.53
N PRO A 26 -8.92 -6.66 9.42
CA PRO A 26 -9.33 -7.50 10.55
C PRO A 26 -9.74 -8.92 10.16
N GLU A 27 -10.54 -9.07 9.13
CA GLU A 27 -11.02 -10.38 8.67
C GLU A 27 -9.86 -11.25 8.14
N ALA A 28 -8.96 -10.68 7.34
CA ALA A 28 -7.78 -11.39 6.83
C ALA A 28 -6.81 -11.78 7.96
N ALA A 29 -6.60 -10.88 8.91
CA ALA A 29 -5.76 -11.13 10.09
C ALA A 29 -6.36 -12.22 11.00
N MET A 30 -7.70 -12.26 11.16
CA MET A 30 -8.39 -13.31 11.89
C MET A 30 -8.25 -14.67 11.22
N CYS A 31 -8.42 -14.76 9.89
CA CYS A 31 -8.19 -16.01 9.16
C CYS A 31 -6.77 -16.55 9.41
N MET A 32 -5.77 -15.69 9.39
CA MET A 32 -4.38 -16.07 9.67
C MET A 32 -4.21 -16.54 11.13
N ALA A 33 -4.74 -15.79 12.09
CA ALA A 33 -4.63 -16.10 13.52
C ALA A 33 -5.36 -17.40 13.90
N ASN A 34 -6.48 -17.70 13.24
CA ASN A 34 -7.24 -18.94 13.43
C ASN A 34 -6.63 -20.15 12.72
N GLY A 35 -5.59 -19.97 11.91
CA GLY A 35 -4.95 -21.06 11.17
C GLY A 35 -5.78 -21.57 10.00
N GLU A 36 -6.67 -20.74 9.43
CA GLU A 36 -7.55 -21.11 8.30
C GLU A 36 -6.78 -21.26 6.97
N GLY A 37 -5.50 -20.85 6.96
CA GLY A 37 -4.60 -20.99 5.83
C GLY A 37 -4.60 -19.81 4.86
N VAL A 38 -3.61 -19.80 3.98
CA VAL A 38 -3.37 -18.72 3.02
C VAL A 38 -4.52 -18.54 2.04
N GLU A 39 -5.18 -19.62 1.63
CA GLU A 39 -6.31 -19.57 0.68
C GLU A 39 -7.50 -18.78 1.25
N ALA A 40 -7.81 -18.94 2.53
CA ALA A 40 -8.86 -18.19 3.22
C ALA A 40 -8.51 -16.69 3.25
N VAL A 41 -7.27 -16.36 3.61
CA VAL A 41 -6.76 -14.98 3.60
C VAL A 41 -6.87 -14.35 2.21
N GLU A 42 -6.45 -15.06 1.17
CA GLU A 42 -6.51 -14.56 -0.21
C GLU A 42 -7.94 -14.36 -0.71
N LYS A 43 -8.88 -15.20 -0.29
CA LYS A 43 -10.29 -15.05 -0.60
C LYS A 43 -10.87 -13.78 0.04
N VAL A 44 -10.57 -13.55 1.32
CA VAL A 44 -10.99 -12.33 2.04
C VAL A 44 -10.42 -11.10 1.37
N GLN A 45 -9.12 -11.07 1.10
CA GLN A 45 -8.47 -9.94 0.41
C GLN A 45 -9.08 -9.67 -0.97
N SER A 46 -9.40 -10.73 -1.73
CA SER A 46 -10.06 -10.59 -3.03
C SER A 46 -11.46 -9.99 -2.91
N ASN A 47 -12.20 -10.35 -1.87
CA ASN A 47 -13.53 -9.79 -1.61
C ASN A 47 -13.42 -8.30 -1.24
N ILE A 48 -12.52 -7.94 -0.32
CA ILE A 48 -12.28 -6.54 0.06
C ILE A 48 -11.95 -5.68 -1.16
N LEU A 49 -11.03 -6.15 -2.04
CA LEU A 49 -10.67 -5.42 -3.24
C LEU A 49 -11.84 -5.24 -4.22
N LYS A 50 -12.72 -6.25 -4.34
CA LYS A 50 -13.96 -6.16 -5.13
C LYS A 50 -14.96 -5.18 -4.51
N ASP A 51 -15.14 -5.24 -3.20
CA ASP A 51 -16.06 -4.36 -2.47
C ASP A 51 -15.64 -2.90 -2.60
N TYR A 52 -14.35 -2.60 -2.52
CA TYR A 52 -13.84 -1.26 -2.80
C TYR A 52 -14.21 -0.77 -4.21
N GLN A 53 -14.08 -1.63 -5.23
CA GLN A 53 -14.48 -1.28 -6.60
C GLN A 53 -15.99 -1.04 -6.75
N LEU A 54 -16.81 -1.80 -6.03
CA LEU A 54 -18.26 -1.59 -5.97
C LEU A 54 -18.60 -0.27 -5.27
N ASP A 55 -17.91 0.06 -4.19
CA ASP A 55 -18.09 1.29 -3.43
C ASP A 55 -17.71 2.55 -4.24
N PHE A 56 -16.70 2.45 -5.12
CA PHE A 56 -16.40 3.53 -6.07
C PHE A 56 -17.66 3.89 -6.89
N SER A 57 -18.41 2.86 -7.32
CA SER A 57 -19.60 3.04 -8.14
C SER A 57 -20.80 3.59 -7.38
N LYS A 58 -20.86 3.36 -6.06
CA LYS A 58 -21.99 3.80 -5.20
C LYS A 58 -21.81 5.22 -4.68
N HIS A 59 -20.58 5.58 -4.32
CA HIS A 59 -20.29 6.77 -3.53
C HIS A 59 -19.57 7.88 -4.28
N ALA A 60 -18.99 7.59 -5.45
CA ALA A 60 -18.34 8.58 -6.28
C ALA A 60 -19.26 9.07 -7.42
N SER A 61 -19.03 10.29 -7.90
CA SER A 61 -19.72 10.78 -9.09
C SER A 61 -19.36 9.97 -10.33
N LYS A 62 -20.31 9.78 -11.25
CA LYS A 62 -20.11 9.00 -12.49
C LYS A 62 -18.90 9.44 -13.30
N THR A 63 -18.54 10.72 -13.23
CA THR A 63 -17.43 11.31 -13.97
C THR A 63 -16.06 10.93 -13.44
N ILE A 64 -15.93 10.69 -12.11
CA ILE A 64 -14.65 10.36 -11.48
C ILE A 64 -14.43 8.86 -11.27
N ILE A 65 -15.48 8.02 -11.29
CA ILE A 65 -15.38 6.57 -11.08
C ILE A 65 -14.29 5.91 -11.95
N PRO A 66 -14.23 6.14 -13.28
CA PRO A 66 -13.19 5.54 -14.10
C PRO A 66 -11.78 5.98 -13.70
N ARG A 67 -11.64 7.23 -13.25
CA ARG A 67 -10.35 7.82 -12.83
C ARG A 67 -9.88 7.23 -11.51
N ILE A 68 -10.79 7.04 -10.55
CA ILE A 68 -10.52 6.33 -9.29
C ILE A 68 -9.98 4.93 -9.60
N GLY A 69 -10.68 4.17 -10.44
CA GLY A 69 -10.26 2.83 -10.84
C GLY A 69 -8.91 2.81 -11.56
N HIS A 70 -8.61 3.81 -12.38
CA HIS A 70 -7.31 3.94 -13.05
C HIS A 70 -6.18 4.18 -12.05
N ILE A 71 -6.34 5.13 -11.11
CA ILE A 71 -5.34 5.39 -10.06
C ILE A 71 -5.13 4.15 -9.22
N TYR A 72 -6.22 3.55 -8.72
CA TYR A 72 -6.17 2.40 -7.84
C TYR A 72 -5.39 1.23 -8.46
N ARG A 73 -5.69 0.88 -9.70
CA ARG A 73 -4.95 -0.16 -10.44
C ARG A 73 -3.50 0.20 -10.74
N SER A 74 -3.15 1.49 -10.81
CA SER A 74 -1.78 1.92 -11.07
C SER A 74 -0.86 1.85 -9.85
N ILE A 75 -1.40 1.70 -8.62
CA ILE A 75 -0.62 1.74 -7.39
C ILE A 75 0.59 0.79 -7.41
N PRO A 76 0.47 -0.49 -7.78
CA PRO A 76 1.64 -1.37 -7.86
C PRO A 76 2.72 -0.83 -8.80
N SER A 77 2.33 -0.30 -9.96
CA SER A 77 3.27 0.28 -10.94
C SER A 77 3.87 1.61 -10.47
N GLN A 78 3.15 2.39 -9.67
CA GLN A 78 3.68 3.63 -9.07
C GLN A 78 4.79 3.31 -8.06
N LEU A 79 4.62 2.21 -7.31
CA LEU A 79 5.53 1.80 -6.26
C LEU A 79 6.70 0.95 -6.76
N SER A 80 6.48 0.06 -7.74
CA SER A 80 7.49 -0.89 -8.24
C SER A 80 8.63 -0.26 -9.03
N LYS A 81 8.46 0.96 -9.52
CA LYS A 81 9.54 1.70 -10.20
C LYS A 81 10.18 2.65 -9.21
N GLU A 82 11.46 2.89 -9.33
CA GLU A 82 12.20 3.88 -8.52
C GLU A 82 11.73 5.33 -8.83
N ASN A 83 10.42 5.52 -8.83
CA ASN A 83 9.81 6.81 -9.04
C ASN A 83 9.95 7.66 -7.79
N ARG A 84 10.56 8.83 -7.97
CA ARG A 84 10.68 9.82 -6.89
C ARG A 84 9.36 10.51 -6.57
N LYS A 85 8.36 10.39 -7.45
CA LYS A 85 7.03 10.98 -7.30
C LYS A 85 5.99 10.24 -8.13
N PHE A 86 4.72 10.50 -7.84
CA PHE A 86 3.57 10.01 -8.61
C PHE A 86 3.66 10.38 -10.08
N VAL A 87 3.47 9.41 -10.97
CA VAL A 87 3.60 9.56 -12.41
C VAL A 87 2.26 9.33 -13.09
N TYR A 88 1.61 10.40 -13.56
CA TYR A 88 0.30 10.34 -14.21
C TYR A 88 0.27 9.46 -15.47
N GLN A 89 1.39 9.37 -16.20
CA GLN A 89 1.52 8.51 -17.37
C GLN A 89 1.38 7.02 -17.04
N LEU A 90 1.68 6.60 -15.79
CA LEU A 90 1.46 5.23 -15.33
C LEU A 90 -0.01 4.95 -15.00
N VAL A 91 -0.81 5.98 -14.78
CA VAL A 91 -2.27 5.85 -14.57
C VAL A 91 -2.95 5.58 -15.91
N LYS A 92 -2.64 6.39 -16.91
CA LYS A 92 -3.11 6.29 -18.28
C LYS A 92 -2.21 7.11 -19.19
N GLN A 93 -1.95 6.63 -20.39
CA GLN A 93 -1.21 7.39 -21.39
C GLN A 93 -1.90 8.72 -21.67
N GLY A 94 -1.16 9.83 -21.63
CA GLY A 94 -1.69 11.17 -21.80
C GLY A 94 -2.42 11.77 -20.60
N ALA A 95 -2.47 11.09 -19.46
CA ALA A 95 -3.12 11.60 -18.25
C ALA A 95 -2.45 12.89 -17.73
N ARG A 96 -3.29 13.85 -17.33
CA ARG A 96 -2.86 15.14 -16.76
C ARG A 96 -3.32 15.27 -15.32
N ALA A 97 -2.53 15.96 -14.50
CA ALA A 97 -2.79 16.15 -13.07
C ALA A 97 -4.23 16.61 -12.79
N ARG A 98 -4.65 17.70 -13.42
CA ARG A 98 -5.98 18.32 -13.24
C ARG A 98 -7.17 17.38 -13.47
N GLU A 99 -6.97 16.30 -14.22
CA GLU A 99 -8.04 15.35 -14.53
C GLU A 99 -8.24 14.32 -13.42
N TYR A 100 -7.23 14.13 -12.55
CA TYR A 100 -7.19 13.09 -11.53
C TYR A 100 -7.19 13.61 -10.10
N GLU A 101 -7.17 14.93 -9.88
CA GLU A 101 -7.14 15.54 -8.55
C GLU A 101 -8.33 15.10 -7.68
N ASP A 102 -9.55 15.19 -8.23
CA ASP A 102 -10.77 14.77 -7.52
C ASP A 102 -10.75 13.28 -7.16
N ALA A 103 -10.23 12.45 -8.06
CA ALA A 103 -10.14 11.01 -7.85
C ALA A 103 -9.07 10.65 -6.78
N LEU A 104 -7.94 11.35 -6.77
CA LEU A 104 -6.93 11.22 -5.71
C LEU A 104 -7.48 11.67 -4.36
N GLN A 105 -8.17 12.81 -4.34
CA GLN A 105 -8.80 13.32 -3.12
C GLN A 105 -9.84 12.34 -2.58
N TRP A 106 -10.66 11.77 -3.45
CA TRP A 106 -11.65 10.77 -3.08
C TRP A 106 -11.00 9.54 -2.44
N LEU A 107 -9.98 8.94 -3.08
CA LEU A 107 -9.26 7.77 -2.56
C LEU A 107 -8.62 8.06 -1.20
N ARG A 108 -8.05 9.25 -1.01
CA ARG A 108 -7.47 9.69 0.25
C ARG A 108 -8.53 9.86 1.33
N GLN A 109 -9.66 10.50 1.04
CA GLN A 109 -10.76 10.72 1.99
C GLN A 109 -11.44 9.40 2.38
N ALA A 110 -11.51 8.44 1.46
CA ALA A 110 -11.99 7.09 1.72
C ALA A 110 -10.99 6.24 2.55
N GLY A 111 -9.79 6.76 2.85
CA GLY A 111 -8.78 6.05 3.62
C GLY A 111 -8.12 4.89 2.88
N LEU A 112 -8.28 4.81 1.55
CA LEU A 112 -7.74 3.72 0.74
C LEU A 112 -6.27 3.93 0.36
N ILE A 113 -5.84 5.20 0.31
CA ILE A 113 -4.46 5.57 0.04
C ILE A 113 -3.95 6.61 1.02
N HIS A 114 -2.64 6.58 1.25
CA HIS A 114 -1.89 7.68 1.84
C HIS A 114 -1.20 8.46 0.74
N GLN A 115 -1.34 9.79 0.74
CA GLN A 115 -0.62 10.69 -0.14
C GLN A 115 0.43 11.44 0.68
N VAL A 116 1.70 11.27 0.33
CA VAL A 116 2.85 11.78 1.07
C VAL A 116 3.62 12.74 0.17
N TYR A 117 3.79 13.98 0.63
CA TYR A 117 4.47 15.03 -0.14
C TYR A 117 5.98 15.02 0.10
N LEU A 118 6.71 15.42 -0.93
CA LEU A 118 8.15 15.66 -0.83
C LEU A 118 8.41 16.94 -0.04
N ASN A 119 9.31 16.85 0.96
CA ASN A 119 9.82 18.00 1.67
C ASN A 119 11.35 18.00 1.59
N LYS A 120 11.91 18.86 0.76
CA LYS A 120 13.36 18.95 0.54
C LYS A 120 14.12 19.70 1.64
N THR A 121 13.38 20.51 2.40
CA THR A 121 13.97 21.42 3.40
C THR A 121 13.13 21.35 4.67
N PRO A 122 13.49 20.48 5.63
CA PRO A 122 12.67 20.23 6.82
C PRO A 122 12.78 21.38 7.84
N ASN A 123 12.42 22.59 7.42
CA ASN A 123 12.32 23.77 8.28
C ASN A 123 10.91 23.95 8.84
N ILE A 124 10.78 24.68 9.92
CA ILE A 124 9.50 25.00 10.57
C ILE A 124 8.94 26.32 9.98
N PRO A 125 7.66 26.36 9.60
CA PRO A 125 6.66 25.28 9.61
C PRO A 125 6.83 24.31 8.44
N LEU A 126 6.85 23.01 8.72
CA LEU A 126 7.10 21.96 7.73
C LEU A 126 6.20 22.05 6.49
N THR A 127 4.92 22.41 6.70
CA THR A 127 3.93 22.53 5.62
C THR A 127 4.26 23.62 4.59
N ALA A 128 5.05 24.62 4.95
CA ALA A 128 5.45 25.68 4.02
C ALA A 128 6.49 25.22 2.99
N TYR A 129 7.15 24.09 3.26
CA TYR A 129 8.23 23.54 2.43
C TYR A 129 7.80 22.26 1.69
N ASP A 130 6.52 21.90 1.74
CA ASP A 130 5.99 20.78 0.99
C ASP A 130 5.91 21.11 -0.50
N ASP A 131 6.52 20.27 -1.33
CA ASP A 131 6.39 20.37 -2.79
C ASP A 131 5.07 19.70 -3.23
N LEU A 132 4.02 20.50 -3.39
CA LEU A 132 2.70 20.01 -3.77
C LEU A 132 2.66 19.37 -5.17
N SER A 133 3.68 19.60 -5.99
CA SER A 133 3.83 18.98 -7.32
C SER A 133 4.53 17.62 -7.28
N ALA A 134 5.07 17.23 -6.12
CA ALA A 134 5.81 16.00 -5.93
C ALA A 134 5.29 15.25 -4.70
N PHE A 135 4.55 14.18 -4.95
CA PHE A 135 4.04 13.29 -3.91
C PHE A 135 4.14 11.83 -4.36
N LYS A 136 4.13 10.93 -3.40
CA LYS A 136 3.96 9.49 -3.59
C LYS A 136 2.59 9.06 -3.06
N ILE A 137 2.07 7.94 -3.56
CA ILE A 137 0.89 7.30 -3.01
C ILE A 137 1.23 5.89 -2.54
N TYR A 138 0.63 5.50 -1.43
CA TYR A 138 0.77 4.18 -0.82
C TYR A 138 -0.60 3.62 -0.53
N LEU A 139 -0.75 2.31 -0.60
CA LEU A 139 -2.00 1.66 -0.20
C LEU A 139 -2.08 1.63 1.34
N SER A 140 -3.29 1.74 1.88
CA SER A 140 -3.52 1.72 3.33
C SER A 140 -3.18 0.40 4.00
N ASP A 141 -3.13 -0.71 3.24
CA ASP A 141 -2.82 -2.03 3.77
C ASP A 141 -1.84 -2.82 2.89
N ILE A 142 -0.82 -3.40 3.53
CA ILE A 142 0.25 -4.13 2.84
C ILE A 142 -0.23 -5.49 2.28
N GLY A 143 -1.16 -6.17 2.96
CA GLY A 143 -1.74 -7.42 2.49
C GLY A 143 -2.59 -7.20 1.23
N LEU A 144 -3.36 -6.12 1.21
CA LEU A 144 -4.11 -5.70 0.03
C LEU A 144 -3.18 -5.24 -1.10
N LEU A 145 -2.07 -4.56 -0.79
CA LEU A 145 -1.07 -4.19 -1.78
C LEU A 145 -0.47 -5.44 -2.44
N ARG A 146 -0.09 -6.44 -1.65
CA ARG A 146 0.40 -7.72 -2.16
C ARG A 146 -0.61 -8.35 -3.13
N LYS A 147 -1.87 -8.41 -2.71
CA LYS A 147 -2.94 -9.01 -3.51
C LYS A 147 -3.23 -8.23 -4.80
N LEU A 148 -3.28 -6.90 -4.71
CA LEU A 148 -3.48 -6.01 -5.85
C LEU A 148 -2.31 -6.09 -6.87
N ALA A 149 -1.09 -6.28 -6.36
CA ALA A 149 0.12 -6.44 -7.17
C ALA A 149 0.32 -7.88 -7.68
N GLU A 150 -0.58 -8.80 -7.35
CA GLU A 150 -0.51 -10.23 -7.74
C GLU A 150 0.80 -10.91 -7.32
N VAL A 151 1.38 -10.46 -6.18
CA VAL A 151 2.61 -11.06 -5.65
C VAL A 151 2.28 -12.40 -4.99
N PRO A 152 2.86 -13.52 -5.45
CA PRO A 152 2.62 -14.83 -4.86
C PRO A 152 3.13 -14.88 -3.42
N VAL A 153 2.41 -15.57 -2.53
CA VAL A 153 2.85 -15.75 -1.13
C VAL A 153 4.22 -16.41 -1.06
N ALA A 154 4.52 -17.35 -1.94
CA ALA A 154 5.83 -17.99 -2.03
C ALA A 154 6.98 -16.97 -2.17
N ALA A 155 6.78 -15.88 -2.92
CA ALA A 155 7.78 -14.82 -3.08
C ALA A 155 8.13 -14.08 -1.78
N LEU A 156 7.24 -14.08 -0.79
CA LEU A 156 7.47 -13.47 0.51
C LEU A 156 8.22 -14.38 1.49
N VAL A 157 8.02 -15.69 1.37
CA VAL A 157 8.43 -16.70 2.36
C VAL A 157 9.71 -17.42 1.94
N THR A 158 9.91 -17.63 0.63
CA THR A 158 11.12 -18.26 0.10
C THR A 158 12.30 -17.28 0.13
N LYS A 159 13.49 -17.82 0.47
CA LYS A 159 14.75 -17.04 0.38
C LYS A 159 15.23 -16.91 -1.07
N ASP A 160 14.62 -17.65 -1.98
CA ASP A 160 14.97 -17.62 -3.40
C ASP A 160 14.49 -16.34 -4.05
N ASP A 161 15.35 -15.74 -4.87
CA ASP A 161 15.01 -14.56 -5.67
C ASP A 161 13.95 -14.95 -6.73
N VAL A 162 12.69 -14.81 -6.39
CA VAL A 162 11.61 -14.91 -7.37
C VAL A 162 11.80 -13.78 -8.39
N ILE A 163 11.92 -14.16 -9.66
CA ILE A 163 12.17 -13.22 -10.76
C ILE A 163 11.15 -12.09 -10.73
N GLY A 164 11.63 -10.84 -10.70
CA GLY A 164 10.78 -9.64 -10.66
C GLY A 164 10.33 -9.18 -9.27
N TYR A 165 10.43 -10.00 -8.22
CA TYR A 165 10.06 -9.57 -6.87
C TYR A 165 11.07 -8.61 -6.25
N ARG A 166 12.35 -8.70 -6.64
CA ARG A 166 13.42 -7.83 -6.09
C ARG A 166 13.10 -6.34 -6.23
N GLU A 167 12.60 -5.92 -7.40
CA GLU A 167 12.22 -4.53 -7.66
C GLU A 167 11.03 -4.08 -6.82
N PHE A 168 10.07 -4.99 -6.58
CA PHE A 168 8.88 -4.69 -5.79
C PHE A 168 9.14 -4.74 -4.27
N LYS A 169 10.17 -5.49 -3.83
CA LYS A 169 10.51 -5.68 -2.40
C LYS A 169 10.78 -4.35 -1.68
N GLY A 170 11.49 -3.43 -2.32
CA GLY A 170 11.76 -2.10 -1.77
C GLY A 170 10.48 -1.29 -1.59
N ALA A 171 9.64 -1.26 -2.61
CA ALA A 171 8.34 -0.60 -2.60
C ALA A 171 7.39 -1.17 -1.53
N PHE A 172 7.40 -2.49 -1.39
CA PHE A 172 6.62 -3.19 -0.38
C PHE A 172 7.07 -2.82 1.05
N ALA A 173 8.39 -2.76 1.28
CA ALA A 173 8.95 -2.33 2.55
C ALA A 173 8.64 -0.85 2.85
N GLU A 174 8.73 0.02 1.86
CA GLU A 174 8.39 1.44 1.99
C GLU A 174 6.91 1.63 2.37
N ASN A 175 6.00 0.89 1.71
CA ASN A 175 4.57 0.91 2.06
C ASN A 175 4.30 0.40 3.49
N TYR A 176 5.00 -0.67 3.91
CA TYR A 176 4.90 -1.20 5.27
C TYR A 176 5.33 -0.18 6.32
N VAL A 177 6.47 0.47 6.11
CA VAL A 177 6.98 1.51 7.03
C VAL A 177 5.99 2.67 7.12
N LEU A 178 5.46 3.13 5.99
CA LEU A 178 4.46 4.19 5.99
C LEU A 178 3.20 3.78 6.75
N GLN A 179 2.64 2.61 6.49
CA GLN A 179 1.48 2.09 7.18
C GLN A 179 1.72 2.05 8.69
N SER A 180 2.88 1.55 9.12
CA SER A 180 3.26 1.48 10.54
C SER A 180 3.38 2.86 11.18
N LEU A 181 3.97 3.84 10.49
CA LEU A 181 4.09 5.21 10.98
C LEU A 181 2.73 5.91 11.04
N SER A 182 1.87 5.70 10.06
CA SER A 182 0.54 6.33 10.02
C SER A 182 -0.41 5.84 11.12
N THR A 183 -0.20 4.63 11.63
CA THR A 183 -0.97 4.11 12.78
C THR A 183 -0.45 4.58 14.14
N GLN A 184 0.82 4.98 14.21
CA GLN A 184 1.46 5.41 15.46
C GLN A 184 1.45 6.93 15.67
N SER A 185 1.23 7.69 14.62
CA SER A 185 1.33 9.16 14.66
C SER A 185 0.18 9.81 13.90
N THR A 186 -0.37 10.88 14.50
CA THR A 186 -1.31 11.79 13.82
C THR A 186 -0.59 12.83 12.95
N ALA A 187 0.76 12.84 12.96
CA ALA A 187 1.54 13.77 12.17
C ALA A 187 1.45 13.49 10.66
N ASN A 188 1.41 14.55 9.88
CA ASN A 188 1.49 14.41 8.42
C ASN A 188 2.88 13.90 8.02
N LEU A 189 2.93 12.72 7.42
CA LEU A 189 4.17 12.12 6.95
C LEU A 189 4.66 12.82 5.67
N ARG A 190 6.00 12.87 5.52
CA ARG A 190 6.71 13.45 4.39
C ARG A 190 7.88 12.56 4.00
N TYR A 191 8.39 12.71 2.79
CA TYR A 191 9.58 11.98 2.33
C TYR A 191 10.62 12.94 1.75
#